data_28b2c814859a483714311fe7718af86e
#
_entry.id   28b2c814859a483714311fe7718af86e
#
_cell.length_a   1.000
_cell.length_b   1.000
_cell.length_c   1.000
_cell.angle_alpha   90.00
_cell.angle_beta   90.00
_cell.angle_gamma   90.00
#
_symmetry.space_group_name_H-M   'P 1'
#
loop_
_entity.id
_entity.type
_entity.pdbx_description
1 polymer ?
#
loop_
_entity_poly.entity_id
_entity_poly.type
_entity_poly.pdbx_seq_one_letter_code
_entity_poly.pdbx_strand_id
1 'polypeptide(L)'
;MIFAALVALLVGGFSTAYLASGEVRYLWRAGMEETRILASRRPLVDLVRDSSVGAERRAQLQLVLDARAFAASIDFEASETYTTFADVGRDTLLMVLSASPRNCICPHTWKYPIVGRVPYKGFLDLAAARAEA
;
A
#
# COMPACT_ATOMS: atom_id res chain seq x y z
N MET A 1 -7.74 19.91 -31.75
CA MET A 1 -7.60 18.61 -32.44
C MET A 1 -6.37 17.83 -31.98
N ILE A 2 -5.17 18.42 -31.93
CA ILE A 2 -3.91 17.72 -31.47
C ILE A 2 -4.04 17.15 -30.05
N PHE A 3 -4.59 17.91 -29.08
CA PHE A 3 -4.80 17.47 -27.72
C PHE A 3 -5.72 16.23 -27.61
N ALA A 4 -6.84 16.24 -28.35
CA ALA A 4 -7.77 15.11 -28.38
C ALA A 4 -7.14 13.86 -28.99
N ALA A 5 -6.33 14.01 -30.05
CA ALA A 5 -5.60 12.91 -30.66
C ALA A 5 -4.54 12.32 -29.69
N LEU A 6 -3.82 13.16 -28.96
CA LEU A 6 -2.85 12.74 -27.95
C LEU A 6 -3.51 11.98 -26.81
N VAL A 7 -4.63 12.47 -26.28
CA VAL A 7 -5.42 11.78 -25.25
C VAL A 7 -5.91 10.43 -25.75
N ALA A 8 -6.45 10.36 -26.96
CA ALA A 8 -6.92 9.11 -27.56
C ALA A 8 -5.78 8.09 -27.71
N LEU A 9 -4.59 8.54 -28.12
CA LEU A 9 -3.41 7.69 -28.24
C LEU A 9 -2.94 7.17 -26.87
N LEU A 10 -2.90 8.01 -25.84
CA LEU A 10 -2.55 7.61 -24.47
C LEU A 10 -3.55 6.61 -23.90
N VAL A 11 -4.85 6.87 -24.05
CA VAL A 11 -5.90 5.97 -23.57
C VAL A 11 -5.87 4.64 -24.32
N GLY A 12 -5.72 4.67 -25.65
CA GLY A 12 -5.61 3.46 -26.45
C GLY A 12 -4.37 2.64 -26.14
N GLY A 13 -3.22 3.30 -25.99
CA GLY A 13 -1.96 2.64 -25.59
C GLY A 13 -2.04 2.02 -24.19
N PHE A 14 -2.60 2.74 -23.21
CA PHE A 14 -2.80 2.21 -21.87
C PHE A 14 -3.79 1.04 -21.86
N SER A 15 -4.91 1.14 -22.57
CA SER A 15 -5.91 0.08 -22.66
C SER A 15 -5.31 -1.20 -23.26
N THR A 16 -4.53 -1.07 -24.32
CA THR A 16 -3.83 -2.20 -24.95
C THR A 16 -2.82 -2.83 -23.97
N ALA A 17 -2.01 -2.04 -23.29
CA ALA A 17 -1.06 -2.51 -22.30
C ALA A 17 -1.75 -3.21 -21.12
N TYR A 18 -2.87 -2.64 -20.63
CA TYR A 18 -3.67 -3.22 -19.55
C TYR A 18 -4.28 -4.58 -19.92
N LEU A 19 -4.78 -4.73 -21.14
CA LEU A 19 -5.34 -5.99 -21.63
C LEU A 19 -4.27 -7.05 -21.89
N ALA A 20 -3.12 -6.65 -22.42
CA ALA A 20 -2.05 -7.56 -22.84
C ALA A 20 -1.11 -7.96 -21.69
N SER A 21 -0.96 -7.15 -20.62
CA SER A 21 0.05 -7.36 -19.59
C SER A 21 -0.54 -7.59 -18.20
N GLY A 22 -0.24 -8.72 -17.58
CA GLY A 22 -0.54 -9.00 -16.16
C GLY A 22 0.14 -8.04 -15.20
N GLU A 23 1.36 -7.62 -15.51
CA GLU A 23 2.12 -6.67 -14.70
C GLU A 23 1.49 -5.27 -14.69
N VAL A 24 0.99 -4.80 -15.84
CA VAL A 24 0.28 -3.51 -15.92
C VAL A 24 -1.00 -3.56 -15.10
N ARG A 25 -1.76 -4.65 -15.17
CA ARG A 25 -2.97 -4.85 -14.34
C ARG A 25 -2.64 -4.88 -12.86
N TYR A 26 -1.56 -5.57 -12.47
CA TYR A 26 -1.08 -5.60 -11.10
C TYR A 26 -0.74 -4.20 -10.59
N LEU A 27 0.10 -3.46 -11.31
CA LEU A 27 0.52 -2.11 -10.92
C LEU A 27 -0.66 -1.13 -10.85
N TRP A 28 -1.60 -1.22 -11.78
CA TRP A 28 -2.81 -0.41 -11.76
C TRP A 28 -3.66 -0.67 -10.51
N ARG A 29 -3.93 -1.94 -10.19
CA ARG A 29 -4.68 -2.32 -8.99
C ARG A 29 -3.99 -1.88 -7.71
N ALA A 30 -2.68 -2.09 -7.62
CA ALA A 30 -1.89 -1.67 -6.48
C ALA A 30 -1.93 -0.14 -6.29
N GLY A 31 -1.76 0.63 -7.37
CA GLY A 31 -1.83 2.09 -7.32
C GLY A 31 -3.21 2.62 -6.95
N MET A 32 -4.28 2.03 -7.47
CA MET A 32 -5.66 2.42 -7.11
C MET A 32 -5.96 2.15 -5.63
N GLU A 33 -5.55 1.00 -5.12
CA GLU A 33 -5.76 0.65 -3.72
C GLU A 33 -4.91 1.52 -2.77
N GLU A 34 -3.67 1.78 -3.12
CA GLU A 34 -2.81 2.72 -2.37
C GLU A 34 -3.44 4.12 -2.33
N THR A 35 -3.90 4.62 -3.47
CA THR A 35 -4.59 5.92 -3.55
C THR A 35 -5.82 5.95 -2.65
N ARG A 36 -6.61 4.88 -2.62
CA ARG A 36 -7.78 4.74 -1.75
C ARG A 36 -7.39 4.79 -0.28
N ILE A 37 -6.35 4.06 0.12
CA ILE A 37 -5.84 4.06 1.50
C ILE A 37 -5.36 5.46 1.88
N LEU A 38 -4.57 6.10 1.02
CA LEU A 38 -4.07 7.45 1.25
C LEU A 38 -5.19 8.48 1.40
N ALA A 39 -6.21 8.41 0.54
CA ALA A 39 -7.36 9.30 0.58
C ALA A 39 -8.26 9.09 1.81
N SER A 40 -8.24 7.90 2.42
CA SER A 40 -9.01 7.58 3.63
C SER A 40 -8.31 7.92 4.94
N ARG A 41 -7.07 8.43 4.89
CA ARG A 41 -6.30 8.77 6.10
C ARG A 41 -6.96 9.89 6.89
N ARG A 42 -7.02 9.70 8.20
CA ARG A 42 -7.48 10.72 9.16
C ARG A 42 -6.41 10.94 10.24
N PRO A 43 -6.21 12.17 10.74
CA PRO A 43 -5.28 12.43 11.84
C PRO A 43 -5.66 11.63 13.10
N LEU A 44 -4.67 11.00 13.76
CA LEU A 44 -4.90 10.24 14.98
C LEU A 44 -5.53 11.11 16.10
N VAL A 45 -5.08 12.35 16.21
CA VAL A 45 -5.58 13.28 17.23
C VAL A 45 -7.09 13.54 17.09
N ASP A 46 -7.60 13.57 15.86
CA ASP A 46 -9.03 13.76 15.60
C ASP A 46 -9.82 12.49 15.92
N LEU A 47 -9.29 11.33 15.56
CA LEU A 47 -9.93 10.04 15.82
C LEU A 47 -10.05 9.71 17.31
N VAL A 48 -9.04 10.08 18.10
CA VAL A 48 -9.07 9.89 19.57
C VAL A 48 -10.16 10.76 20.21
N ARG A 49 -10.43 11.94 19.66
CA ARG A 49 -11.48 12.85 20.15
C ARG A 49 -12.88 12.53 19.63
N ASP A 50 -12.96 11.77 18.55
CA ASP A 50 -14.21 11.45 17.88
C ASP A 50 -14.99 10.39 18.67
N SER A 51 -16.13 10.78 19.26
CA SER A 51 -16.98 9.89 20.05
C SER A 51 -17.67 8.79 19.21
N SER A 52 -17.72 8.95 17.89
CA SER A 52 -18.23 7.92 16.96
C SER A 52 -17.27 6.73 16.80
N VAL A 53 -16.01 6.90 17.12
CA VAL A 53 -14.99 5.83 17.13
C VAL A 53 -15.14 5.03 18.43
N GLY A 54 -15.20 3.70 18.33
CA GLY A 54 -15.35 2.80 19.49
C GLY A 54 -14.26 3.05 20.56
N ALA A 55 -14.60 2.92 21.82
CA ALA A 55 -13.72 3.23 22.95
C ALA A 55 -12.40 2.44 22.91
N GLU A 56 -12.46 1.15 22.56
CA GLU A 56 -11.28 0.30 22.41
C GLU A 56 -10.33 0.82 21.32
N ARG A 57 -10.87 1.16 20.16
CA ARG A 57 -10.08 1.73 19.05
C ARG A 57 -9.45 3.06 19.44
N ARG A 58 -10.19 3.93 20.11
CA ARG A 58 -9.63 5.19 20.62
C ARG A 58 -8.47 4.97 21.59
N ALA A 59 -8.59 3.98 22.49
CA ALA A 59 -7.51 3.65 23.43
C ALA A 59 -6.26 3.14 22.69
N GLN A 60 -6.42 2.31 21.66
CA GLN A 60 -5.32 1.84 20.81
C GLN A 60 -4.63 3.00 20.09
N LEU A 61 -5.41 3.92 19.50
CA LEU A 61 -4.86 5.10 18.82
C LEU A 61 -4.19 6.09 19.80
N GLN A 62 -4.73 6.23 21.01
CA GLN A 62 -4.10 7.02 22.06
C GLN A 62 -2.74 6.43 22.46
N LEU A 63 -2.63 5.11 22.60
CA LEU A 63 -1.36 4.45 22.89
C LEU A 63 -0.29 4.75 21.82
N VAL A 64 -0.68 4.87 20.56
CA VAL A 64 0.25 5.28 19.49
C VAL A 64 0.74 6.71 19.71
N LEU A 65 -0.14 7.63 20.09
CA LEU A 65 0.24 9.01 20.40
C LEU A 65 1.16 9.09 21.63
N ASP A 66 0.88 8.28 22.66
CA ASP A 66 1.70 8.21 23.87
C ASP A 66 3.09 7.63 23.56
N ALA A 67 3.16 6.60 22.72
CA ALA A 67 4.43 6.04 22.25
C ALA A 67 5.26 7.06 21.46
N ARG A 68 4.61 7.90 20.64
CA ARG A 68 5.28 8.98 19.93
C ARG A 68 5.82 10.05 20.91
N ALA A 69 5.03 10.42 21.91
CA ALA A 69 5.46 11.36 22.93
C ALA A 69 6.64 10.82 23.74
N PHE A 70 6.61 9.53 24.10
CA PHE A 70 7.73 8.86 24.74
C PHE A 70 8.99 8.86 23.85
N ALA A 71 8.87 8.53 22.58
CA ALA A 71 9.98 8.57 21.62
C ALA A 71 10.65 9.96 21.58
N ALA A 72 9.83 11.02 21.54
CA ALA A 72 10.34 12.38 21.58
C ALA A 72 11.05 12.72 22.91
N SER A 73 10.62 12.14 24.04
CA SER A 73 11.24 12.37 25.35
C SER A 73 12.64 11.74 25.50
N ILE A 74 13.01 10.82 24.60
CA ILE A 74 14.33 10.17 24.53
C ILE A 74 15.11 10.60 23.29
N ASP A 75 14.80 11.78 22.73
CA ASP A 75 15.43 12.38 21.55
C ASP A 75 15.32 11.51 20.27
N PHE A 76 14.31 10.64 20.20
CA PHE A 76 13.99 9.87 19.00
C PHE A 76 12.91 10.61 18.20
N GLU A 77 13.32 11.24 17.10
CA GLU A 77 12.40 11.95 16.21
C GLU A 77 11.56 10.96 15.39
N ALA A 78 10.26 10.85 15.74
CA ALA A 78 9.30 10.12 14.92
C ALA A 78 8.80 10.91 13.70
N SER A 79 9.19 12.19 13.58
CA SER A 79 8.81 13.09 12.49
C SER A 79 7.30 13.03 12.17
N GLU A 80 6.90 12.85 10.92
CA GLU A 80 5.49 12.68 10.51
C GLU A 80 4.99 11.21 10.58
N THR A 81 5.82 10.28 11.07
CA THR A 81 5.47 8.86 11.17
C THR A 81 4.36 8.66 12.22
N TYR A 82 3.39 7.81 11.91
CA TYR A 82 2.26 7.47 12.80
C TYR A 82 1.40 8.67 13.23
N THR A 83 1.24 9.67 12.36
CA THR A 83 0.36 10.83 12.62
C THR A 83 -1.05 10.61 12.11
N THR A 84 -1.24 9.69 11.17
CA THR A 84 -2.52 9.40 10.53
C THR A 84 -2.84 7.92 10.59
N PHE A 85 -4.14 7.59 10.51
CA PHE A 85 -4.67 6.24 10.45
C PHE A 85 -5.67 6.12 9.30
N ALA A 86 -5.61 5.00 8.57
CA ALA A 86 -6.60 4.60 7.57
C ALA A 86 -7.24 3.29 8.00
N ASP A 87 -8.55 3.25 8.14
CA ASP A 87 -9.28 2.01 8.33
C ASP A 87 -9.53 1.36 6.96
N VAL A 88 -8.92 0.21 6.74
CA VAL A 88 -9.05 -0.54 5.48
C VAL A 88 -10.18 -1.57 5.52
N GLY A 89 -10.89 -1.69 6.65
CA GLY A 89 -12.04 -2.59 6.83
C GLY A 89 -11.69 -4.08 6.73
N ARG A 90 -10.42 -4.46 6.92
CA ARG A 90 -9.94 -5.85 6.86
C ARG A 90 -8.74 -6.06 7.78
N ASP A 91 -8.58 -7.27 8.31
CA ASP A 91 -7.51 -7.61 9.25
C ASP A 91 -6.14 -7.78 8.54
N THR A 92 -6.14 -8.14 7.27
CA THR A 92 -4.93 -8.32 6.47
C THR A 92 -4.81 -7.22 5.43
N LEU A 93 -3.84 -6.34 5.59
CA LEU A 93 -3.58 -5.26 4.63
C LEU A 93 -2.93 -5.77 3.36
N LEU A 94 -1.89 -6.59 3.51
CA LEU A 94 -1.00 -6.99 2.43
C LEU A 94 -0.51 -8.42 2.63
N MET A 95 -0.50 -9.21 1.56
CA MET A 95 0.19 -10.50 1.48
C MET A 95 1.51 -10.32 0.73
N VAL A 96 2.60 -10.85 1.28
CA VAL A 96 3.92 -10.82 0.64
C VAL A 96 4.27 -12.21 0.16
N LEU A 97 4.49 -12.34 -1.14
CA LEU A 97 5.02 -13.55 -1.75
C LEU A 97 6.54 -13.40 -1.92
N SER A 98 7.27 -14.36 -1.40
CA SER A 98 8.71 -14.55 -1.64
C SER A 98 8.99 -15.99 -2.00
N ALA A 99 9.98 -16.22 -2.84
CA ALA A 99 10.35 -17.57 -3.28
C ALA A 99 11.87 -17.73 -3.36
N SER A 100 12.33 -18.98 -3.24
CA SER A 100 13.73 -19.35 -3.37
C SER A 100 13.83 -20.75 -3.96
N PRO A 101 14.80 -21.06 -4.83
CA PRO A 101 15.09 -22.42 -5.27
C PRO A 101 15.44 -23.33 -4.10
N ARG A 102 15.18 -24.64 -4.24
CA ARG A 102 15.41 -25.64 -3.18
C ARG A 102 16.88 -25.78 -2.75
N ASN A 103 17.79 -25.47 -3.64
CA ASN A 103 19.22 -25.70 -3.48
C ASN A 103 20.03 -24.44 -3.15
N CYS A 104 19.39 -23.29 -3.01
CA CYS A 104 20.09 -22.07 -2.60
C CYS A 104 19.16 -21.13 -1.81
N ILE A 105 19.73 -20.38 -0.87
CA ILE A 105 19.06 -19.27 -0.18
C ILE A 105 19.26 -18.02 -1.03
N CYS A 106 18.85 -18.09 -2.30
CA CYS A 106 18.91 -16.99 -3.25
C CYS A 106 17.47 -16.58 -3.60
N PRO A 107 17.07 -15.32 -3.37
CA PRO A 107 15.69 -14.92 -3.61
C PRO A 107 15.36 -14.92 -5.10
N HIS A 108 14.18 -15.45 -5.44
CA HIS A 108 13.57 -15.16 -6.73
C HIS A 108 13.29 -13.65 -6.81
N THR A 109 13.52 -13.04 -7.98
CA THR A 109 13.31 -11.60 -8.14
C THR A 109 12.32 -11.32 -9.24
N TRP A 110 11.35 -10.44 -8.98
CA TRP A 110 10.46 -9.87 -9.99
C TRP A 110 11.07 -8.58 -10.53
N LYS A 111 10.97 -8.35 -11.84
CA LYS A 111 11.52 -7.17 -12.51
C LYS A 111 10.41 -6.21 -12.91
N TYR A 112 10.48 -4.98 -12.41
CA TYR A 112 9.55 -3.90 -12.74
C TYR A 112 10.24 -2.79 -13.54
N PRO A 113 9.52 -2.09 -14.42
CA PRO A 113 10.11 -1.07 -15.30
C PRO A 113 10.79 0.09 -14.57
N ILE A 114 10.24 0.52 -13.42
CA ILE A 114 10.71 1.71 -12.69
C ILE A 114 11.53 1.30 -11.45
N VAL A 115 11.03 0.35 -10.68
CA VAL A 115 11.62 -0.06 -9.38
C VAL A 115 12.79 -1.03 -9.56
N GLY A 116 12.93 -1.63 -10.74
CA GLY A 116 13.97 -2.60 -11.01
C GLY A 116 13.61 -4.00 -10.49
N ARG A 117 14.59 -4.71 -9.88
CA ARG A 117 14.41 -6.07 -9.35
C ARG A 117 14.12 -6.03 -7.85
N VAL A 118 13.05 -6.68 -7.43
CA VAL A 118 12.66 -6.82 -6.03
C VAL A 118 12.52 -8.31 -5.65
N PRO A 119 12.93 -8.72 -4.45
CA PRO A 119 12.91 -10.12 -4.00
C PRO A 119 11.56 -10.57 -3.43
N TYR A 120 10.52 -9.79 -3.60
CA TYR A 120 9.16 -10.10 -3.15
C TYR A 120 8.12 -9.41 -4.02
N LYS A 121 6.88 -9.88 -3.97
CA LYS A 121 5.72 -9.28 -4.64
C LYS A 121 4.59 -9.14 -3.61
N GLY A 122 4.07 -7.92 -3.46
CA GLY A 122 2.99 -7.59 -2.52
C GLY A 122 1.63 -7.72 -3.19
N PHE A 123 0.66 -8.32 -2.49
CA PHE A 123 -0.72 -8.47 -2.97
C PHE A 123 -1.70 -7.94 -1.92
N LEU A 124 -2.62 -7.11 -2.35
CA LEU A 124 -3.73 -6.61 -1.54
C LEU A 124 -4.94 -7.55 -1.58
N ASP A 125 -4.89 -8.56 -2.43
CA ASP A 125 -5.90 -9.61 -2.59
C ASP A 125 -5.28 -11.00 -2.41
N LEU A 126 -5.88 -11.81 -1.51
CA LEU A 126 -5.38 -13.16 -1.17
C LEU A 126 -5.51 -14.14 -2.34
N ALA A 127 -6.57 -14.04 -3.14
CA ALA A 127 -6.76 -14.93 -4.28
C ALA A 127 -5.71 -14.67 -5.37
N ALA A 128 -5.39 -13.40 -5.61
CA ALA A 128 -4.32 -13.02 -6.52
C ALA A 128 -2.94 -13.49 -6.03
N ALA A 129 -2.67 -13.41 -4.71
CA ALA A 129 -1.43 -13.93 -4.13
C ALA A 129 -1.29 -15.44 -4.31
N ARG A 130 -2.36 -16.20 -4.08
CA ARG A 130 -2.39 -17.67 -4.27
C ARG A 130 -2.27 -18.09 -5.73
N ALA A 131 -2.80 -17.29 -6.66
CA ALA A 131 -2.70 -17.60 -8.08
C ALA A 131 -1.28 -17.35 -8.64
N GLU A 132 -0.51 -16.49 -8.00
CA GLU A 132 0.89 -16.21 -8.37
C GLU A 132 1.86 -17.24 -7.76
N ALA A 133 1.52 -17.85 -6.61
CA ALA A 133 2.35 -18.81 -5.90
C ALA A 133 2.36 -20.19 -6.55
#